data_56c963f050e26f283c639697a31c1662
#
_entry.id   56c963f050e26f283c639697a31c1662
#
_cell.length_a   1.000
_cell.length_b   1.000
_cell.length_c   1.000
_cell.angle_alpha   90.00
_cell.angle_beta   90.00
_cell.angle_gamma   90.00
#
_symmetry.space_group_name_H-M   'P 1'
#
loop_
_entity.id
_entity.type
_entity.pdbx_description
1 polymer ?
#
loop_
_entity_poly.entity_id
_entity_poly.type
_entity_poly.pdbx_seq_one_letter_code
_entity_poly.pdbx_strand_id
1 'polypeptide(L)'
;MKRTFLVLIVILICFHSFGQKPRARDLGVPFVGKTGEFNAITDVKGVEVGYSTIISGNGENIVGKGPVRTGVTAIFPRGKAKKFSPVYSNWYSLNGNGEMTGTTWVTESGFLETPIMITNTNSVGE
;
A
#
# COMPACT_ATOMS: atom_id res chain seq x y z
N MET A 1 30.70 13.76 -34.01
CA MET A 1 29.73 14.59 -33.28
C MET A 1 28.27 14.13 -33.48
N LYS A 2 27.71 14.01 -34.70
CA LYS A 2 26.29 13.56 -34.87
C LYS A 2 26.00 12.15 -34.35
N ARG A 3 26.91 11.18 -34.55
CA ARG A 3 26.75 9.80 -34.04
C ARG A 3 26.80 9.71 -32.51
N THR A 4 27.69 10.46 -31.86
CA THR A 4 27.80 10.53 -30.40
C THR A 4 26.56 11.17 -29.78
N PHE A 5 25.98 12.18 -30.42
CA PHE A 5 24.76 12.83 -29.96
C PHE A 5 23.53 11.89 -30.06
N LEU A 6 23.45 11.09 -31.13
CA LEU A 6 22.38 10.10 -31.31
C LEU A 6 22.44 9.00 -30.24
N VAL A 7 23.62 8.51 -29.92
CA VAL A 7 23.83 7.50 -28.86
C VAL A 7 23.43 8.03 -27.49
N LEU A 8 23.74 9.29 -27.18
CA LEU A 8 23.34 9.94 -25.95
C LEU A 8 21.81 10.07 -25.83
N ILE A 9 21.12 10.41 -26.91
CA ILE A 9 19.64 10.49 -26.93
C ILE A 9 19.01 9.10 -26.72
N VAL A 10 19.54 8.05 -27.35
CA VAL A 10 19.04 6.69 -27.17
C VAL A 10 19.24 6.21 -25.71
N ILE A 11 20.37 6.50 -25.11
CA ILE A 11 20.64 6.19 -23.70
C ILE A 11 19.67 6.95 -22.77
N LEU A 12 19.42 8.24 -23.01
CA LEU A 12 18.46 9.02 -22.23
C LEU A 12 17.03 8.47 -22.32
N ILE A 13 16.60 7.98 -23.46
CA ILE A 13 15.25 7.39 -23.66
C ILE A 13 15.12 6.06 -22.90
N CYS A 14 16.19 5.26 -22.83
CA CYS A 14 16.18 3.98 -22.09
C CYS A 14 16.03 4.15 -20.57
N PHE A 15 16.42 5.27 -19.98
CA PHE A 15 16.29 5.51 -18.54
C PHE A 15 14.87 5.85 -18.07
N HIS A 16 13.92 6.13 -18.96
CA HIS A 16 12.55 6.48 -18.59
C HIS A 16 11.54 5.33 -18.64
N SER A 17 11.99 4.10 -18.92
CA SER A 17 11.13 2.90 -18.92
C SER A 17 11.01 2.25 -17.53
N PHE A 18 10.67 3.00 -16.48
CA PHE A 18 10.06 2.39 -15.31
C PHE A 18 8.59 2.10 -15.64
N GLY A 19 8.34 0.95 -16.24
CA GLY A 19 7.01 0.46 -16.49
C GLY A 19 6.27 0.29 -15.15
N GLN A 20 5.41 1.25 -14.79
CA GLN A 20 4.48 1.04 -13.69
C GLN A 20 3.59 -0.16 -14.06
N LYS A 21 3.45 -1.10 -13.14
CA LYS A 21 2.52 -2.20 -13.32
C LYS A 21 1.11 -1.63 -13.55
N PRO A 22 0.35 -2.16 -14.52
CA PRO A 22 -0.98 -1.66 -14.80
C PRO A 22 -1.88 -1.82 -13.56
N ARG A 23 -2.68 -0.82 -13.29
CA ARG A 23 -3.70 -0.88 -12.24
C ARG A 23 -4.96 -1.57 -12.77
N ALA A 24 -5.83 -1.98 -11.87
CA ALA A 24 -7.06 -2.69 -12.25
C ALA A 24 -7.93 -1.90 -13.26
N ARG A 25 -8.00 -0.57 -13.15
CA ARG A 25 -8.71 0.28 -14.14
C ARG A 25 -8.07 0.25 -15.52
N ASP A 26 -6.74 0.24 -15.58
CA ASP A 26 -5.99 0.17 -16.84
C ASP A 26 -6.22 -1.18 -17.56
N LEU A 27 -6.57 -2.20 -16.79
CA LEU A 27 -6.94 -3.54 -17.28
C LEU A 27 -8.43 -3.67 -17.61
N GLY A 28 -9.21 -2.60 -17.55
CA GLY A 28 -10.63 -2.59 -17.88
C GLY A 28 -11.55 -3.12 -16.77
N VAL A 29 -11.06 -3.33 -15.55
CA VAL A 29 -11.92 -3.68 -14.41
C VAL A 29 -12.83 -2.49 -14.09
N PRO A 30 -14.17 -2.67 -14.11
CA PRO A 30 -15.10 -1.57 -13.91
C PRO A 30 -15.12 -1.13 -12.43
N PHE A 31 -14.83 0.13 -12.20
CA PHE A 31 -15.01 0.79 -10.91
C PHE A 31 -15.89 2.03 -11.08
N VAL A 32 -16.82 2.21 -10.18
CA VAL A 32 -17.68 3.40 -10.13
C VAL A 32 -16.89 4.59 -9.57
N GLY A 33 -17.19 5.80 -10.05
CA GLY A 33 -16.61 7.05 -9.56
C GLY A 33 -15.39 7.53 -10.35
N LYS A 34 -15.00 8.77 -10.07
CA LYS A 34 -13.81 9.41 -10.63
C LYS A 34 -12.63 9.27 -9.69
N THR A 35 -11.46 9.00 -10.24
CA THR A 35 -10.22 8.96 -9.46
C THR A 35 -9.73 10.36 -9.14
N GLY A 36 -8.99 10.50 -8.02
CA GLY A 36 -8.11 11.63 -7.80
C GLY A 36 -6.82 11.54 -8.64
N GLU A 37 -5.90 12.45 -8.38
CA GLU A 37 -4.64 12.60 -9.13
C GLU A 37 -3.79 11.32 -9.12
N PHE A 38 -3.67 10.67 -7.95
CA PHE A 38 -2.84 9.47 -7.77
C PHE A 38 -3.63 8.17 -7.90
N ASN A 39 -4.96 8.24 -8.02
CA ASN A 39 -5.83 7.06 -7.94
C ASN A 39 -5.49 6.18 -6.71
N ALA A 40 -5.34 6.79 -5.56
CA ALA A 40 -4.86 6.19 -4.32
C ALA A 40 -5.50 6.86 -3.09
N ILE A 41 -5.41 6.21 -1.94
CA ILE A 41 -5.91 6.79 -0.68
C ILE A 41 -5.18 8.08 -0.27
N THR A 42 -3.98 8.30 -0.77
CA THR A 42 -3.19 9.53 -0.60
C THR A 42 -3.74 10.73 -1.38
N ASP A 43 -4.75 10.56 -2.22
CA ASP A 43 -5.53 11.67 -2.77
C ASP A 43 -6.30 12.43 -1.67
N VAL A 44 -6.56 11.78 -0.55
CA VAL A 44 -7.13 12.45 0.63
C VAL A 44 -6.03 13.25 1.33
N LYS A 45 -6.20 14.57 1.36
CA LYS A 45 -5.20 15.48 1.93
C LYS A 45 -4.89 15.14 3.40
N GLY A 46 -3.62 14.95 3.69
CA GLY A 46 -3.11 14.65 5.03
C GLY A 46 -3.02 13.16 5.36
N VAL A 47 -3.51 12.28 4.49
CA VAL A 47 -3.28 10.84 4.63
C VAL A 47 -1.85 10.50 4.18
N GLU A 48 -1.11 9.80 5.02
CA GLU A 48 0.21 9.28 4.71
C GLU A 48 0.19 7.75 4.76
N VAL A 49 0.96 7.13 3.86
CA VAL A 49 1.11 5.67 3.80
C VAL A 49 2.59 5.32 3.76
N GLY A 50 2.98 4.41 4.63
CA GLY A 50 4.29 3.78 4.59
C GLY A 50 4.16 2.27 4.48
N TYR A 51 5.14 1.62 3.89
CA TYR A 51 5.18 0.16 3.85
C TYR A 51 6.63 -0.35 3.85
N SER A 52 6.79 -1.55 4.37
CA SER A 52 8.03 -2.32 4.30
C SER A 52 7.71 -3.67 3.67
N THR A 53 8.49 -4.05 2.67
CA THR A 53 8.30 -5.31 1.95
C THR A 53 9.57 -6.15 2.03
N ILE A 54 9.42 -7.41 2.40
CA ILE A 54 10.51 -8.38 2.43
C ILE A 54 10.36 -9.34 1.25
N ILE A 55 11.35 -9.31 0.37
CA ILE A 55 11.46 -10.19 -0.79
C ILE A 55 12.79 -10.92 -0.67
N SER A 56 12.74 -12.22 -0.41
CA SER A 56 13.93 -13.04 -0.23
C SER A 56 13.74 -14.44 -0.80
N GLY A 57 14.79 -14.99 -1.43
CA GLY A 57 14.78 -16.31 -2.05
C GLY A 57 13.99 -16.37 -3.36
N ASN A 58 14.17 -17.48 -4.07
CA ASN A 58 13.50 -17.80 -5.33
C ASN A 58 13.13 -19.30 -5.36
N GLY A 59 12.33 -19.71 -6.34
CA GLY A 59 11.94 -21.09 -6.55
C GLY A 59 10.60 -21.46 -5.94
N GLU A 60 10.41 -22.73 -5.66
CA GLU A 60 9.19 -23.31 -5.10
C GLU A 60 8.97 -22.84 -3.65
N ASN A 61 7.71 -22.62 -3.30
CA ASN A 61 7.35 -22.24 -1.93
C ASN A 61 7.38 -23.47 -1.01
N ILE A 62 8.38 -23.51 -0.14
CA ILE A 62 8.56 -24.58 0.86
C ILE A 62 8.37 -23.98 2.24
N VAL A 63 7.40 -24.50 2.99
CA VAL A 63 7.08 -24.03 4.34
C VAL A 63 8.33 -24.04 5.25
N GLY A 64 8.60 -22.92 5.90
CA GLY A 64 9.78 -22.72 6.76
C GLY A 64 11.11 -22.48 6.04
N LYS A 65 11.13 -22.51 4.68
CA LYS A 65 12.34 -22.26 3.88
C LYS A 65 12.21 -21.08 2.92
N GLY A 66 11.01 -20.69 2.56
CA GLY A 66 10.73 -19.62 1.62
C GLY A 66 10.40 -20.13 0.20
N PRO A 67 10.37 -19.26 -0.82
CA PRO A 67 10.79 -17.84 -0.79
C PRO A 67 9.86 -16.95 0.07
N VAL A 68 10.41 -15.87 0.60
CA VAL A 68 9.66 -14.91 1.43
C VAL A 68 9.09 -13.78 0.53
N ARG A 69 7.81 -13.52 0.69
CA ARG A 69 7.06 -12.43 0.02
C ARG A 69 6.04 -11.89 1.01
N THR A 70 6.47 -10.98 1.87
CA THR A 70 5.63 -10.44 2.94
C THR A 70 5.92 -8.97 3.17
N GLY A 71 5.12 -8.33 4.00
CA GLY A 71 5.33 -6.94 4.35
C GLY A 71 4.26 -6.40 5.28
N VAL A 72 4.49 -5.17 5.71
CA VAL A 72 3.58 -4.40 6.55
C VAL A 72 3.29 -3.08 5.87
N THR A 73 2.03 -2.68 5.85
CA THR A 73 1.59 -1.34 5.43
C THR A 73 1.04 -0.59 6.63
N ALA A 74 1.48 0.65 6.81
CA ALA A 74 0.98 1.57 7.82
C ALA A 74 0.25 2.73 7.14
N ILE A 75 -0.97 3.03 7.58
CA ILE A 75 -1.77 4.16 7.11
C ILE A 75 -1.97 5.13 8.27
N PHE A 76 -1.60 6.38 8.06
CA PHE A 76 -1.79 7.47 9.00
C PHE A 76 -2.90 8.38 8.47
N PRO A 77 -4.13 8.32 9.00
CA PRO A 77 -5.26 9.09 8.48
C PRO A 77 -5.08 10.61 8.56
N ARG A 78 -4.22 11.08 9.45
CA ARG A 78 -3.85 12.50 9.61
C ARG A 78 -2.34 12.75 9.49
N GLY A 79 -1.64 11.88 8.78
CA GLY A 79 -0.19 11.93 8.68
C GLY A 79 0.51 11.70 10.03
N LYS A 80 1.80 11.98 10.08
CA LYS A 80 2.61 11.91 11.31
C LYS A 80 2.40 13.16 12.17
N ALA A 81 1.18 13.38 12.63
CA ALA A 81 0.84 14.54 13.44
C ALA A 81 1.57 14.50 14.79
N LYS A 82 2.12 15.65 15.23
CA LYS A 82 2.75 15.80 16.55
C LYS A 82 1.73 15.83 17.70
N LYS A 83 0.46 16.05 17.40
CA LYS A 83 -0.62 16.10 18.38
C LYS A 83 -1.57 14.94 18.14
N PHE A 84 -2.07 14.38 19.24
CA PHE A 84 -3.18 13.43 19.21
C PHE A 84 -4.36 14.03 18.43
N SER A 85 -4.80 13.35 17.42
CA SER A 85 -5.86 13.83 16.53
C SER A 85 -6.66 12.65 15.97
N PRO A 86 -7.65 12.15 16.71
CA PRO A 86 -8.49 11.05 16.27
C PRO A 86 -9.31 11.44 15.03
N VAL A 87 -9.70 10.44 14.26
CA VAL A 87 -10.60 10.58 13.11
C VAL A 87 -11.87 9.77 13.34
N TYR A 88 -13.00 10.24 12.84
CA TYR A 88 -14.21 9.43 12.81
C TYR A 88 -13.95 8.17 12.02
N SER A 89 -14.37 7.03 12.55
CA SER A 89 -14.12 5.73 11.97
C SER A 89 -15.27 4.78 12.22
N ASN A 90 -15.40 3.83 11.33
CA ASN A 90 -16.20 2.64 11.49
C ASN A 90 -15.50 1.48 10.82
N TRP A 91 -15.94 0.26 11.08
CA TRP A 91 -15.39 -0.94 10.49
C TRP A 91 -16.50 -1.85 9.98
N TYR A 92 -16.15 -2.70 9.05
CA TYR A 92 -17.07 -3.68 8.49
C TYR A 92 -16.34 -5.01 8.25
N SER A 93 -16.93 -6.10 8.71
CA SER A 93 -16.44 -7.45 8.42
C SER A 93 -17.02 -7.94 7.09
N LEU A 94 -16.18 -7.97 6.05
CA LEU A 94 -16.57 -8.53 4.76
C LEU A 94 -16.75 -10.07 4.85
N ASN A 95 -15.89 -10.71 5.62
CA ASN A 95 -15.91 -12.16 5.89
C ASN A 95 -15.07 -12.46 7.15
N GLY A 96 -15.07 -13.69 7.60
CA GLY A 96 -14.31 -14.12 8.79
C GLY A 96 -12.87 -14.59 8.51
N ASN A 97 -12.33 -14.39 7.32
CA ASN A 97 -11.01 -14.89 6.96
C ASN A 97 -9.86 -13.97 7.37
N GLY A 98 -10.13 -12.70 7.59
CA GLY A 98 -9.19 -11.74 8.14
C GLY A 98 -9.48 -11.44 9.61
N GLU A 99 -8.46 -11.03 10.34
CA GLU A 99 -8.60 -10.59 11.72
C GLU A 99 -8.37 -9.09 11.82
N MET A 100 -9.09 -8.45 12.76
CA MET A 100 -9.00 -7.02 13.00
C MET A 100 -9.05 -6.74 14.49
N THR A 101 -8.01 -6.12 15.02
CA THR A 101 -7.95 -5.67 16.42
C THR A 101 -8.38 -4.21 16.54
N GLY A 102 -8.77 -3.77 17.73
CA GLY A 102 -9.20 -2.40 18.00
C GLY A 102 -10.65 -2.08 17.59
N THR A 103 -11.36 -3.04 17.01
CA THR A 103 -12.75 -2.86 16.55
C THR A 103 -13.72 -2.55 17.69
N THR A 104 -13.51 -3.11 18.88
CA THR A 104 -14.34 -2.85 20.07
C THR A 104 -14.30 -1.35 20.44
N TRP A 105 -13.11 -0.77 20.48
CA TRP A 105 -12.96 0.66 20.77
C TRP A 105 -13.59 1.54 19.69
N VAL A 106 -13.36 1.21 18.42
CA VAL A 106 -13.99 1.95 17.30
C VAL A 106 -15.50 1.88 17.36
N THR A 107 -16.07 0.72 17.71
CA THR A 107 -17.52 0.54 17.87
C THR A 107 -18.09 1.41 18.99
N GLU A 108 -17.39 1.48 20.11
CA GLU A 108 -17.86 2.24 21.29
C GLU A 108 -17.65 3.74 21.13
N SER A 109 -16.47 4.16 20.69
CA SER A 109 -16.08 5.57 20.61
C SER A 109 -16.48 6.28 19.31
N GLY A 110 -16.58 5.54 18.20
CA GLY A 110 -16.70 6.10 16.85
C GLY A 110 -15.39 6.70 16.31
N PHE A 111 -14.27 6.50 17.00
CA PHE A 111 -12.98 7.12 16.64
C PHE A 111 -11.88 6.10 16.44
N LEU A 112 -11.01 6.41 15.48
CA LEU A 112 -9.70 5.78 15.30
C LEU A 112 -8.62 6.75 15.81
N GLU A 113 -7.81 6.29 16.72
CA GLU A 113 -6.79 7.06 17.44
C GLU A 113 -5.37 6.68 17.05
N THR A 114 -5.22 5.58 16.34
CA THR A 114 -3.93 4.98 15.99
C THR A 114 -3.75 4.86 14.47
N PRO A 115 -2.54 4.60 13.97
CA PRO A 115 -2.34 4.14 12.62
C PRO A 115 -3.09 2.83 12.35
N ILE A 116 -3.50 2.62 11.10
CA ILE A 116 -3.99 1.33 10.63
C ILE A 116 -2.79 0.54 10.13
N MET A 117 -2.59 -0.66 10.68
CA MET A 117 -1.52 -1.57 10.26
C MET A 117 -2.12 -2.76 9.55
N ILE A 118 -1.60 -3.09 8.37
CA ILE A 118 -2.07 -4.21 7.55
C ILE A 118 -0.88 -5.12 7.26
N THR A 119 -1.01 -6.39 7.62
CA THR A 119 0.03 -7.40 7.38
C THR A 119 -0.58 -8.79 7.23
N ASN A 120 0.26 -9.80 7.10
CA ASN A 120 -0.17 -11.19 7.05
C ASN A 120 -0.76 -11.63 8.41
N THR A 121 -1.95 -12.20 8.39
CA THR A 121 -2.70 -12.61 9.59
C THR A 121 -1.96 -13.66 10.42
N ASN A 122 -1.31 -14.63 9.78
CA ASN A 122 -0.76 -15.80 10.48
C ASN A 122 0.55 -15.53 11.23
N SER A 123 1.25 -14.45 10.92
CA SER A 123 2.56 -14.13 11.49
C SER A 123 2.61 -12.74 12.13
N VAL A 124 1.46 -12.19 12.48
CA VAL A 124 1.39 -10.83 13.03
C VAL A 124 2.00 -10.71 14.44
N GLY A 125 2.11 -11.81 15.16
CA GLY A 125 2.65 -11.87 16.52
C GLY A 125 4.10 -12.37 16.63
N GLU A 126 4.73 -12.70 15.51
CA GLU A 126 6.12 -13.13 15.43
C GLU A 126 7.03 -11.95 15.06
#